data_cb292eb4196c376635782baaf529f6b7
#
_entry.id   cb292eb4196c376635782baaf529f6b7
#
_cell.length_a   1.000
_cell.length_b   1.000
_cell.length_c   1.000
_cell.angle_alpha   90.00
_cell.angle_beta   90.00
_cell.angle_gamma   90.00
#
_symmetry.space_group_name_H-M   'P 1'
#
loop_
_entity.id
_entity.type
_entity.pdbx_description
1 polymer ?
#
loop_
_entity_poly.entity_id
_entity_poly.type
_entity_poly.pdbx_seq_one_letter_code
_entity_poly.pdbx_strand_id
1 'polypeptide(L)'
;MKKEISIYKILPVMFGYFVMGFIDIIGVSAHYVKNDFSDLTDSTVNLISLSCFLWFLVLSIPTGMLMNRIGRKNTVLLSFLFHIIAMCLPLFCYGFVPILATFALLGIGNTLLQVALNPLVTNIITNDKLSGTLTLGQFVKAVSSLLGPLLTAWFAAIHWGWRTIFPTYALLSFATLLWLWLTPIHENKEQTEKSASFRATLDLLKDKHIVAFFIGILILVGADVGINITLPKFLVDHHHLSLADAGMGNSIYFLARTVGAFVGGILLMNYSERKFYRYSVWIALFGLLVIPLGNNLWLSFASIIVFGAGYANLFSIIFSLALKRVPDKSNEVSALLIVGIAGGAIVPPVLGLITDTFHTQSAAIFALCILWCYLLLLIPTASKNRK
;
A
#
# COMPACT_ATOMS: atom_id res chain seq x y z
N MET A 1 34.51 6.75 14.49
CA MET A 1 34.20 7.65 13.35
C MET A 1 32.69 7.72 13.19
N LYS A 2 32.05 8.89 13.41
CA LYS A 2 30.65 9.09 13.07
C LYS A 2 30.53 8.98 11.54
N LYS A 3 29.79 7.97 11.04
CA LYS A 3 29.45 7.91 9.62
C LYS A 3 28.61 9.14 9.31
N GLU A 4 29.16 10.13 8.63
CA GLU A 4 28.38 11.23 8.08
C GLU A 4 27.36 10.67 7.11
N ILE A 5 26.11 11.12 7.23
CA ILE A 5 25.05 10.71 6.32
C ILE A 5 25.37 11.29 4.96
N SER A 6 25.73 10.45 4.03
CA SER A 6 25.94 10.87 2.64
C SER A 6 24.57 11.05 1.97
N ILE A 7 24.14 12.31 1.82
CA ILE A 7 22.88 12.67 1.14
C ILE A 7 22.82 12.01 -0.25
N TYR A 8 23.95 11.92 -0.96
CA TYR A 8 24.04 11.26 -2.26
C TYR A 8 23.64 9.79 -2.26
N LYS A 9 23.82 9.09 -1.13
CA LYS A 9 23.46 7.67 -1.02
C LYS A 9 22.00 7.48 -0.60
N ILE A 10 21.45 8.40 0.17
CA ILE A 10 20.08 8.29 0.67
C ILE A 10 19.03 8.71 -0.36
N LEU A 11 19.31 9.71 -1.18
CA LEU A 11 18.36 10.24 -2.16
C LEU A 11 17.83 9.17 -3.13
N PRO A 12 18.67 8.36 -3.83
CA PRO A 12 18.15 7.32 -4.74
C PRO A 12 17.34 6.25 -4.00
N VAL A 13 17.63 5.99 -2.72
CA VAL A 13 16.84 5.10 -1.90
C VAL A 13 15.48 5.73 -1.55
N MET A 14 15.43 7.04 -1.28
CA MET A 14 14.16 7.76 -1.09
C MET A 14 13.31 7.74 -2.37
N PHE A 15 13.92 7.88 -3.54
CA PHE A 15 13.21 7.68 -4.81
C PHE A 15 12.71 6.23 -4.99
N GLY A 16 13.37 5.25 -4.39
CA GLY A 16 12.82 3.89 -4.30
C GLY A 16 11.48 3.85 -3.56
N TYR A 17 11.31 4.61 -2.47
CA TYR A 17 10.02 4.76 -1.79
C TYR A 17 8.99 5.48 -2.67
N PHE A 18 9.43 6.45 -3.49
CA PHE A 18 8.54 7.09 -4.46
C PHE A 18 8.00 6.07 -5.47
N VAL A 19 8.87 5.25 -6.07
CA VAL A 19 8.46 4.18 -7.00
C VAL A 19 7.57 3.15 -6.30
N MET A 20 7.81 2.85 -5.02
CA MET A 20 6.94 1.96 -4.22
C MET A 20 5.49 2.44 -4.18
N GLY A 21 5.23 3.75 -4.26
CA GLY A 21 3.89 4.33 -4.26
C GLY A 21 3.12 4.12 -5.58
N PHE A 22 3.79 3.70 -6.66
CA PHE A 22 3.14 3.51 -7.97
C PHE A 22 2.06 2.44 -7.97
N ILE A 23 2.12 1.49 -7.04
CA ILE A 23 1.10 0.45 -6.89
C ILE A 23 -0.29 1.04 -6.60
N ASP A 24 -0.36 2.20 -5.99
CA ASP A 24 -1.61 2.82 -5.54
C ASP A 24 -2.44 3.43 -6.69
N ILE A 25 -1.89 3.47 -7.94
CA ILE A 25 -2.68 3.80 -9.15
C ILE A 25 -3.74 2.74 -9.48
N ILE A 26 -3.70 1.58 -8.83
CA ILE A 26 -4.59 0.45 -9.14
C ILE A 26 -6.07 0.84 -9.08
N GLY A 27 -6.46 1.68 -8.12
CA GLY A 27 -7.85 2.12 -7.97
C GLY A 27 -8.33 2.96 -9.16
N VAL A 28 -7.56 3.97 -9.52
CA VAL A 28 -7.87 4.84 -10.67
C VAL A 28 -7.78 4.06 -11.99
N SER A 29 -6.77 3.20 -12.13
CA SER A 29 -6.63 2.36 -13.32
C SER A 29 -7.79 1.40 -13.49
N ALA A 30 -8.27 0.75 -12.42
CA ALA A 30 -9.43 -0.13 -12.47
C ALA A 30 -10.69 0.62 -12.93
N HIS A 31 -10.86 1.88 -12.51
CA HIS A 31 -11.96 2.72 -12.93
C HIS A 31 -11.92 3.03 -14.44
N TYR A 32 -10.76 3.46 -14.98
CA TYR A 32 -10.62 3.70 -16.41
C TYR A 32 -10.71 2.42 -17.24
N VAL A 33 -10.17 1.30 -16.77
CA VAL A 33 -10.28 -0.01 -17.43
C VAL A 33 -11.74 -0.44 -17.50
N LYS A 34 -12.55 -0.24 -16.46
CA LYS A 34 -13.99 -0.52 -16.49
C LYS A 34 -14.70 0.31 -17.55
N ASN A 35 -14.30 1.57 -17.74
CA ASN A 35 -14.84 2.42 -18.79
C ASN A 35 -14.40 2.01 -20.19
N ASP A 36 -13.14 1.63 -20.38
CA ASP A 36 -12.58 1.21 -21.67
C ASP A 36 -13.13 -0.18 -22.11
N PHE A 37 -13.52 -1.02 -21.15
CA PHE A 37 -14.07 -2.37 -21.34
C PHE A 37 -15.40 -2.50 -20.58
N SER A 38 -16.43 -1.79 -21.06
CA SER A 38 -17.74 -1.68 -20.41
C SER A 38 -18.46 -3.02 -20.22
N ASP A 39 -18.16 -4.03 -21.04
CA ASP A 39 -18.76 -5.37 -20.96
C ASP A 39 -18.24 -6.20 -19.78
N LEU A 40 -17.13 -5.79 -19.14
CA LEU A 40 -16.58 -6.49 -17.99
C LEU A 40 -17.41 -6.19 -16.73
N THR A 41 -17.64 -7.20 -15.91
CA THR A 41 -18.23 -7.03 -14.57
C THR A 41 -17.25 -6.38 -13.59
N ASP A 42 -17.75 -5.80 -12.51
CA ASP A 42 -16.88 -5.22 -11.47
C ASP A 42 -15.98 -6.27 -10.81
N SER A 43 -16.48 -7.49 -10.61
CA SER A 43 -15.68 -8.60 -10.11
C SER A 43 -14.52 -8.93 -11.04
N THR A 44 -14.75 -8.91 -12.34
CA THR A 44 -13.71 -9.17 -13.35
C THR A 44 -12.66 -8.05 -13.35
N VAL A 45 -13.07 -6.79 -13.35
CA VAL A 45 -12.13 -5.65 -13.28
C VAL A 45 -11.31 -5.67 -12.01
N ASN A 46 -11.91 -6.05 -10.88
CA ASN A 46 -11.21 -6.12 -9.60
C ASN A 46 -10.18 -7.27 -9.52
N LEU A 47 -10.12 -8.19 -10.50
CA LEU A 47 -9.00 -9.12 -10.67
C LEU A 47 -7.66 -8.39 -10.90
N ILE A 48 -7.68 -7.12 -11.30
CA ILE A 48 -6.48 -6.29 -11.38
C ILE A 48 -5.78 -6.22 -10.01
N SER A 49 -6.55 -6.04 -8.92
CA SER A 49 -5.98 -6.05 -7.57
C SER A 49 -5.45 -7.44 -7.17
N LEU A 50 -6.20 -8.50 -7.50
CA LEU A 50 -5.74 -9.87 -7.28
C LEU A 50 -4.40 -10.13 -7.97
N SER A 51 -4.31 -9.79 -9.27
CA SER A 51 -3.09 -10.01 -10.06
C SER A 51 -1.89 -9.27 -9.47
N CYS A 52 -2.10 -8.11 -8.85
CA CYS A 52 -1.05 -7.30 -8.27
C CYS A 52 -0.65 -7.78 -6.86
N PHE A 53 -1.62 -7.90 -5.96
CA PHE A 53 -1.34 -8.13 -4.52
C PHE A 53 -1.10 -9.60 -4.16
N LEU A 54 -1.45 -10.55 -5.03
CA LEU A 54 -1.17 -11.97 -4.83
C LEU A 54 0.33 -12.24 -4.61
N TRP A 55 1.19 -11.48 -5.27
CA TRP A 55 2.64 -11.68 -5.20
C TRP A 55 3.24 -11.35 -3.84
N PHE A 56 2.56 -10.52 -3.03
CA PHE A 56 2.97 -10.32 -1.64
C PHE A 56 2.83 -11.60 -0.82
N LEU A 57 1.81 -12.39 -1.08
CA LEU A 57 1.66 -13.71 -0.46
C LEU A 57 2.75 -14.68 -0.92
N VAL A 58 3.02 -14.71 -2.22
CA VAL A 58 3.87 -15.74 -2.84
C VAL A 58 5.37 -15.41 -2.68
N LEU A 59 5.75 -14.14 -2.88
CA LEU A 59 7.15 -13.74 -3.03
C LEU A 59 7.78 -13.08 -1.82
N SER A 60 7.03 -12.67 -0.76
CA SER A 60 7.62 -11.95 0.37
C SER A 60 8.74 -12.74 1.05
N ILE A 61 8.51 -14.01 1.35
CA ILE A 61 9.53 -14.88 1.98
C ILE A 61 10.65 -15.26 0.98
N PRO A 62 10.35 -15.71 -0.27
CA PRO A 62 11.37 -15.93 -1.29
C PRO A 62 12.26 -14.72 -1.57
N THR A 63 11.71 -13.51 -1.51
CA THR A 63 12.50 -12.28 -1.67
C THR A 63 13.52 -12.10 -0.54
N GLY A 64 13.16 -12.43 0.70
CA GLY A 64 14.12 -12.44 1.81
C GLY A 64 15.28 -13.38 1.56
N MET A 65 15.00 -14.57 1.02
CA MET A 65 16.04 -15.54 0.63
C MET A 65 16.87 -15.04 -0.55
N LEU A 66 16.26 -14.38 -1.52
CA LEU A 66 16.95 -13.77 -2.67
C LEU A 66 17.93 -12.69 -2.22
N MET A 67 17.52 -11.81 -1.30
CA MET A 67 18.39 -10.78 -0.72
C MET A 67 19.70 -11.36 -0.14
N ASN A 68 19.62 -12.54 0.48
CA ASN A 68 20.81 -13.19 1.03
C ASN A 68 21.77 -13.67 -0.05
N ARG A 69 21.27 -14.00 -1.25
CA ARG A 69 22.09 -14.47 -2.38
C ARG A 69 22.69 -13.34 -3.19
N ILE A 70 21.87 -12.36 -3.58
CA ILE A 70 22.30 -11.30 -4.51
C ILE A 70 22.53 -9.94 -3.83
N GLY A 71 22.20 -9.80 -2.54
CA GLY A 71 22.26 -8.55 -1.78
C GLY A 71 21.01 -7.71 -1.88
N ARG A 72 20.88 -6.75 -0.96
CA ARG A 72 19.71 -5.86 -0.83
C ARG A 72 19.61 -4.89 -2.00
N LYS A 73 20.72 -4.24 -2.35
CA LYS A 73 20.80 -3.29 -3.48
C LYS A 73 20.39 -3.95 -4.79
N ASN A 74 20.95 -5.13 -5.10
CA ASN A 74 20.64 -5.83 -6.34
C ASN A 74 19.19 -6.31 -6.37
N THR A 75 18.59 -6.67 -5.23
CA THR A 75 17.16 -7.00 -5.14
C THR A 75 16.29 -5.78 -5.43
N VAL A 76 16.66 -4.59 -4.93
CA VAL A 76 15.98 -3.33 -5.25
C VAL A 76 16.14 -2.97 -6.73
N LEU A 77 17.32 -3.12 -7.31
CA LEU A 77 17.55 -2.89 -8.75
C LEU A 77 16.69 -3.83 -9.61
N LEU A 78 16.62 -5.12 -9.23
CA LEU A 78 15.75 -6.10 -9.89
C LEU A 78 14.28 -5.69 -9.79
N SER A 79 13.84 -5.14 -8.66
CA SER A 79 12.46 -4.65 -8.53
C SER A 79 12.14 -3.53 -9.51
N PHE A 80 13.06 -2.59 -9.72
CA PHE A 80 12.87 -1.51 -10.70
C PHE A 80 12.79 -2.04 -12.13
N LEU A 81 13.54 -3.09 -12.48
CA LEU A 81 13.39 -3.74 -13.79
C LEU A 81 11.97 -4.28 -13.98
N PHE A 82 11.39 -4.94 -12.96
CA PHE A 82 10.00 -5.39 -13.02
C PHE A 82 9.01 -4.22 -13.17
N HIS A 83 9.25 -3.10 -12.47
CA HIS A 83 8.41 -1.89 -12.63
C HIS A 83 8.48 -1.33 -14.05
N ILE A 84 9.69 -1.24 -14.63
CA ILE A 84 9.87 -0.74 -16.01
C ILE A 84 9.14 -1.64 -17.00
N ILE A 85 9.33 -2.96 -16.92
CA ILE A 85 8.68 -3.92 -17.81
C ILE A 85 7.16 -3.84 -17.66
N ALA A 86 6.67 -3.79 -16.39
CA ALA A 86 5.25 -3.65 -16.10
C ALA A 86 4.66 -2.41 -16.75
N MET A 87 5.30 -1.26 -16.57
CA MET A 87 4.81 0.02 -17.07
C MET A 87 4.97 0.18 -18.58
N CYS A 88 5.91 -0.51 -19.22
CA CYS A 88 6.04 -0.51 -20.67
C CYS A 88 5.04 -1.43 -21.38
N LEU A 89 4.55 -2.49 -20.72
CA LEU A 89 3.69 -3.48 -21.38
C LEU A 89 2.42 -2.89 -21.99
N PRO A 90 1.66 -1.96 -21.35
CA PRO A 90 0.46 -1.38 -21.94
C PRO A 90 0.71 -0.47 -23.15
N LEU A 91 1.96 -0.11 -23.43
CA LEU A 91 2.36 0.69 -24.58
C LEU A 91 2.38 -0.17 -25.88
N PHE A 92 2.71 -1.45 -25.74
CA PHE A 92 2.81 -2.38 -26.86
C PHE A 92 1.53 -3.19 -27.05
N CYS A 93 0.88 -3.57 -25.95
CA CYS A 93 -0.32 -4.40 -25.97
C CYS A 93 -1.33 -3.84 -24.98
N TYR A 94 -2.47 -3.33 -25.49
CA TYR A 94 -3.55 -2.84 -24.66
C TYR A 94 -4.76 -3.75 -24.75
N GLY A 95 -5.22 -4.24 -23.62
CA GLY A 95 -6.35 -5.14 -23.48
C GLY A 95 -6.45 -5.60 -22.02
N PHE A 96 -7.54 -6.24 -21.63
CA PHE A 96 -7.74 -6.63 -20.24
C PHE A 96 -6.66 -7.61 -19.74
N VAL A 97 -6.33 -8.64 -20.52
CA VAL A 97 -5.28 -9.62 -20.13
C VAL A 97 -3.88 -8.97 -20.04
N PRO A 98 -3.41 -8.16 -21.01
CA PRO A 98 -2.19 -7.37 -20.85
C PRO A 98 -2.19 -6.46 -19.61
N ILE A 99 -3.32 -5.85 -19.26
CA ILE A 99 -3.43 -5.05 -18.04
C ILE A 99 -3.28 -5.91 -16.79
N LEU A 100 -3.88 -7.10 -16.73
CA LEU A 100 -3.65 -8.04 -15.63
C LEU A 100 -2.17 -8.41 -15.50
N ALA A 101 -1.50 -8.68 -16.63
CA ALA A 101 -0.06 -8.97 -16.66
C ALA A 101 0.78 -7.76 -16.20
N THR A 102 0.40 -6.55 -16.59
CA THR A 102 1.02 -5.29 -16.12
C THR A 102 0.98 -5.21 -14.61
N PHE A 103 -0.18 -5.38 -14.01
CA PHE A 103 -0.34 -5.29 -12.55
C PHE A 103 0.26 -6.49 -11.82
N ALA A 104 0.32 -7.68 -12.43
CA ALA A 104 1.06 -8.81 -11.89
C ALA A 104 2.57 -8.51 -11.82
N LEU A 105 3.18 -8.01 -12.88
CA LEU A 105 4.59 -7.60 -12.91
C LEU A 105 4.87 -6.45 -11.93
N LEU A 106 3.95 -5.48 -11.84
CA LEU A 106 4.03 -4.39 -10.86
C LEU A 106 4.00 -4.94 -9.43
N GLY A 107 3.14 -5.92 -9.15
CA GLY A 107 3.05 -6.60 -7.86
C GLY A 107 4.33 -7.36 -7.49
N ILE A 108 4.92 -8.09 -8.45
CA ILE A 108 6.22 -8.76 -8.29
C ILE A 108 7.29 -7.71 -7.94
N GLY A 109 7.42 -6.67 -8.74
CA GLY A 109 8.39 -5.60 -8.52
C GLY A 109 8.19 -4.92 -7.17
N ASN A 110 6.95 -4.60 -6.81
CA ASN A 110 6.65 -3.92 -5.54
C ASN A 110 6.90 -4.82 -4.33
N THR A 111 6.64 -6.14 -4.42
CA THR A 111 7.00 -7.09 -3.36
C THR A 111 8.51 -7.13 -3.12
N LEU A 112 9.29 -7.28 -4.19
CA LEU A 112 10.77 -7.23 -4.11
C LEU A 112 11.23 -5.92 -3.46
N LEU A 113 10.65 -4.80 -3.88
CA LEU A 113 11.00 -3.47 -3.41
C LEU A 113 10.67 -3.29 -1.92
N GLN A 114 9.47 -3.63 -1.47
CA GLN A 114 9.04 -3.46 -0.07
C GLN A 114 9.86 -4.32 0.89
N VAL A 115 10.21 -5.55 0.49
CA VAL A 115 11.02 -6.44 1.33
C VAL A 115 12.47 -5.98 1.42
N ALA A 116 13.05 -5.44 0.33
CA ALA A 116 14.48 -5.15 0.27
C ALA A 116 14.85 -3.70 0.63
N LEU A 117 13.96 -2.72 0.39
CA LEU A 117 14.29 -1.30 0.51
C LEU A 117 14.52 -0.87 1.96
N ASN A 118 13.67 -1.30 2.90
CA ASN A 118 13.83 -0.97 4.31
C ASN A 118 15.17 -1.49 4.89
N PRO A 119 15.56 -2.77 4.67
CA PRO A 119 16.87 -3.25 5.05
C PRO A 119 18.03 -2.53 4.34
N LEU A 120 17.85 -2.08 3.09
CA LEU A 120 18.88 -1.32 2.38
C LEU A 120 19.19 0.01 3.08
N VAL A 121 18.20 0.68 3.64
CA VAL A 121 18.39 1.92 4.42
C VAL A 121 19.34 1.70 5.59
N THR A 122 19.30 0.54 6.26
CA THR A 122 20.18 0.24 7.41
C THR A 122 21.67 0.17 7.04
N ASN A 123 21.99 -0.04 5.76
CA ASN A 123 23.38 -0.04 5.28
C ASN A 123 23.96 1.37 5.13
N ILE A 124 23.09 2.39 5.05
CA ILE A 124 23.47 3.79 4.77
C ILE A 124 23.40 4.64 6.03
N ILE A 125 22.42 4.38 6.89
CA ILE A 125 22.08 5.21 8.06
C ILE A 125 22.51 4.52 9.35
N THR A 126 22.94 5.32 10.33
CA THR A 126 23.17 4.85 11.70
C THR A 126 21.87 4.61 12.46
N ASN A 127 21.90 3.73 13.47
CA ASN A 127 20.70 3.34 14.23
C ASN A 127 19.92 4.53 14.82
N ASP A 128 20.61 5.59 15.24
CA ASP A 128 19.99 6.78 15.86
C ASP A 128 19.04 7.53 14.90
N LYS A 129 19.29 7.46 13.58
CA LYS A 129 18.53 8.17 12.54
C LYS A 129 17.67 7.24 11.69
N LEU A 130 17.73 5.93 11.94
CA LEU A 130 17.07 4.93 11.12
C LEU A 130 15.54 5.12 11.11
N SER A 131 14.93 5.24 12.28
CA SER A 131 13.46 5.40 12.42
C SER A 131 12.96 6.63 11.67
N GLY A 132 13.62 7.78 11.85
CA GLY A 132 13.26 9.01 11.13
C GLY A 132 13.40 8.87 9.60
N THR A 133 14.46 8.19 9.14
CA THR A 133 14.68 7.98 7.71
C THR A 133 13.64 7.04 7.10
N LEU A 134 13.26 5.96 7.80
CA LEU A 134 12.20 5.07 7.35
C LEU A 134 10.84 5.78 7.32
N THR A 135 10.54 6.63 8.32
CA THR A 135 9.33 7.45 8.35
C THR A 135 9.30 8.44 7.17
N LEU A 136 10.45 9.09 6.87
CA LEU A 136 10.57 9.96 5.70
C LEU A 136 10.34 9.17 4.40
N GLY A 137 10.85 7.94 4.29
CA GLY A 137 10.60 7.07 3.16
C GLY A 137 9.10 6.79 2.97
N GLN A 138 8.38 6.45 4.04
CA GLN A 138 6.92 6.24 3.98
C GLN A 138 6.16 7.52 3.60
N PHE A 139 6.62 8.69 4.03
CA PHE A 139 6.05 9.96 3.59
C PHE A 139 6.27 10.18 2.09
N VAL A 140 7.48 9.91 1.56
CA VAL A 140 7.78 10.00 0.12
C VAL A 140 6.89 9.03 -0.68
N LYS A 141 6.67 7.81 -0.18
CA LYS A 141 5.70 6.87 -0.75
C LYS A 141 4.30 7.47 -0.80
N ALA A 142 3.83 8.04 0.31
CA ALA A 142 2.48 8.62 0.40
C ALA A 142 2.30 9.81 -0.57
N VAL A 143 3.34 10.63 -0.77
CA VAL A 143 3.33 11.69 -1.80
C VAL A 143 3.18 11.10 -3.20
N SER A 144 3.88 10.01 -3.52
CA SER A 144 3.75 9.32 -4.80
C SER A 144 2.34 8.76 -5.01
N SER A 145 1.76 8.16 -3.97
CA SER A 145 0.39 7.62 -4.00
C SER A 145 -0.65 8.73 -4.25
N LEU A 146 -0.46 9.91 -3.66
CA LEU A 146 -1.29 11.09 -3.90
C LEU A 146 -1.17 11.61 -5.34
N LEU A 147 0.05 11.62 -5.89
CA LEU A 147 0.30 12.15 -7.24
C LEU A 147 -0.29 11.25 -8.33
N GLY A 148 -0.44 9.95 -8.12
CA GLY A 148 -0.95 9.02 -9.12
C GLY A 148 -2.31 9.43 -9.70
N PRO A 149 -3.37 9.54 -8.89
CA PRO A 149 -4.68 9.99 -9.36
C PRO A 149 -4.66 11.39 -9.97
N LEU A 150 -3.89 12.34 -9.38
CA LEU A 150 -3.78 13.70 -9.88
C LEU A 150 -3.16 13.77 -11.28
N LEU A 151 -2.05 13.05 -11.49
CA LEU A 151 -1.38 12.98 -12.79
C LEU A 151 -2.28 12.31 -13.83
N THR A 152 -2.97 11.25 -13.45
CA THR A 152 -3.90 10.54 -14.34
C THR A 152 -5.04 11.43 -14.79
N ALA A 153 -5.65 12.18 -13.88
CA ALA A 153 -6.69 13.17 -14.18
C ALA A 153 -6.16 14.31 -15.05
N TRP A 154 -4.96 14.81 -14.74
CA TRP A 154 -4.31 15.86 -15.53
C TRP A 154 -4.02 15.44 -16.97
N PHE A 155 -3.47 14.22 -17.16
CA PHE A 155 -3.24 13.68 -18.52
C PHE A 155 -4.54 13.48 -19.31
N ALA A 156 -5.62 13.08 -18.63
CA ALA A 156 -6.93 13.00 -19.26
C ALA A 156 -7.45 14.38 -19.67
N ALA A 157 -7.30 15.41 -18.83
CA ALA A 157 -7.74 16.78 -19.07
C ALA A 157 -7.02 17.47 -20.25
N ILE A 158 -5.72 17.20 -20.43
CA ILE A 158 -4.94 17.75 -21.56
C ILE A 158 -5.02 16.88 -22.83
N HIS A 159 -5.97 15.95 -22.88
CA HIS A 159 -6.20 15.03 -24.01
C HIS A 159 -5.04 14.08 -24.38
N TRP A 160 -4.08 13.89 -23.51
CA TRP A 160 -3.02 12.89 -23.69
C TRP A 160 -3.51 11.46 -23.34
N GLY A 161 -4.65 11.37 -22.66
CA GLY A 161 -5.25 10.11 -22.21
C GLY A 161 -4.63 9.60 -20.90
N TRP A 162 -5.45 8.93 -20.10
CA TRP A 162 -5.07 8.43 -18.78
C TRP A 162 -3.87 7.44 -18.83
N ARG A 163 -3.72 6.72 -19.94
CA ARG A 163 -2.63 5.74 -20.13
C ARG A 163 -1.24 6.35 -20.15
N THR A 164 -1.10 7.68 -20.30
CA THR A 164 0.18 8.39 -20.23
C THR A 164 0.87 8.23 -18.87
N ILE A 165 0.15 7.81 -17.84
CA ILE A 165 0.73 7.48 -16.53
C ILE A 165 1.75 6.32 -16.64
N PHE A 166 1.52 5.33 -17.50
CA PHE A 166 2.40 4.18 -17.65
C PHE A 166 3.81 4.56 -18.14
N PRO A 167 3.98 5.24 -19.29
CA PRO A 167 5.31 5.68 -19.73
C PRO A 167 5.95 6.66 -18.75
N THR A 168 5.17 7.50 -18.05
CA THR A 168 5.69 8.39 -17.02
C THR A 168 6.31 7.60 -15.88
N TYR A 169 5.63 6.57 -15.37
CA TYR A 169 6.13 5.73 -14.30
C TYR A 169 7.29 4.82 -14.76
N ALA A 170 7.29 4.36 -16.02
CA ALA A 170 8.41 3.65 -16.61
C ALA A 170 9.68 4.50 -16.61
N LEU A 171 9.57 5.76 -17.04
CA LEU A 171 10.69 6.71 -17.10
C LEU A 171 11.23 7.03 -15.69
N LEU A 172 10.36 7.27 -14.72
CA LEU A 172 10.76 7.52 -13.33
C LEU A 172 11.42 6.30 -12.70
N SER A 173 10.90 5.09 -12.96
CA SER A 173 11.52 3.84 -12.48
C SER A 173 12.90 3.64 -13.11
N PHE A 174 13.06 3.93 -14.40
CA PHE A 174 14.33 3.83 -15.11
C PHE A 174 15.35 4.84 -14.58
N ALA A 175 14.95 6.09 -14.39
CA ALA A 175 15.81 7.12 -13.81
C ALA A 175 16.28 6.72 -12.40
N THR A 176 15.36 6.18 -11.57
CA THR A 176 15.66 5.72 -10.21
C THR A 176 16.60 4.51 -10.23
N LEU A 177 16.40 3.56 -11.16
CA LEU A 177 17.28 2.40 -11.36
C LEU A 177 18.71 2.85 -11.68
N LEU A 178 18.88 3.74 -12.66
CA LEU A 178 20.19 4.26 -13.05
C LEU A 178 20.86 5.00 -11.90
N TRP A 179 20.12 5.84 -11.19
CA TRP A 179 20.66 6.59 -10.06
C TRP A 179 21.14 5.66 -8.94
N LEU A 180 20.31 4.68 -8.54
CA LEU A 180 20.69 3.71 -7.52
C LEU A 180 21.83 2.82 -7.98
N TRP A 181 21.83 2.39 -9.25
CA TRP A 181 22.91 1.56 -9.81
C TRP A 181 24.26 2.24 -9.73
N LEU A 182 24.34 3.53 -10.09
CA LEU A 182 25.56 4.35 -10.04
C LEU A 182 25.98 4.72 -8.60
N THR A 183 25.09 4.57 -7.60
CA THR A 183 25.40 4.93 -6.22
C THR A 183 26.14 3.80 -5.50
N PRO A 184 27.39 4.01 -5.01
CA PRO A 184 28.12 2.99 -4.30
C PRO A 184 27.55 2.79 -2.88
N ILE A 185 26.84 1.69 -2.64
CA ILE A 185 26.36 1.26 -1.32
C ILE A 185 27.09 -0.03 -0.94
N HIS A 186 27.83 0.02 0.17
CA HIS A 186 28.50 -1.16 0.72
C HIS A 186 27.55 -1.92 1.63
N GLU A 187 27.35 -3.19 1.37
CA GLU A 187 26.54 -4.09 2.18
C GLU A 187 27.45 -4.97 3.05
N ASN A 188 27.18 -5.02 4.36
CA ASN A 188 27.87 -5.93 5.27
C ASN A 188 27.23 -7.31 5.16
N LYS A 189 27.97 -8.28 4.61
CA LYS A 189 27.50 -9.67 4.42
C LYS A 189 27.09 -10.35 5.72
N GLU A 190 27.74 -10.04 6.85
CA GLU A 190 27.41 -10.63 8.16
C GLU A 190 26.02 -10.28 8.69
N GLN A 191 25.41 -9.15 8.25
CA GLN A 191 24.04 -8.79 8.63
C GLN A 191 22.96 -9.50 7.79
N THR A 192 23.38 -10.14 6.71
CA THR A 192 22.49 -10.80 5.76
C THR A 192 22.16 -12.25 6.19
N GLU A 193 22.97 -12.85 7.10
CA GLU A 193 22.82 -14.25 7.50
C GLU A 193 21.62 -14.56 8.43
N LYS A 194 21.01 -13.54 9.05
CA LYS A 194 19.80 -13.71 9.90
C LYS A 194 18.53 -13.43 9.11
N SER A 195 18.28 -14.16 8.03
CA SER A 195 17.01 -14.10 7.36
C SER A 195 15.94 -14.93 8.11
N ALA A 196 14.71 -14.43 8.12
CA ALA A 196 13.58 -15.16 8.67
C ALA A 196 13.50 -16.56 8.04
N SER A 197 13.41 -17.59 8.87
CA SER A 197 13.14 -18.94 8.40
C SER A 197 11.66 -19.09 8.09
N PHE A 198 11.32 -19.72 6.95
CA PHE A 198 9.93 -20.01 6.58
C PHE A 198 9.16 -20.72 7.69
N ARG A 199 9.76 -21.76 8.28
CA ARG A 199 9.16 -22.52 9.36
C ARG A 199 8.96 -21.69 10.63
N ALA A 200 9.95 -20.89 11.02
CA ALA A 200 9.86 -20.02 12.20
C ALA A 200 8.78 -18.94 12.04
N THR A 201 8.59 -18.43 10.82
CA THR A 201 7.52 -17.49 10.50
C THR A 201 6.15 -18.14 10.62
N LEU A 202 5.98 -19.37 10.10
CA LEU A 202 4.71 -20.10 10.22
C LEU A 202 4.42 -20.51 11.68
N ASP A 203 5.43 -20.80 12.48
CA ASP A 203 5.24 -21.14 13.90
C ASP A 203 4.64 -19.98 14.71
N LEU A 204 4.77 -18.74 14.27
CA LEU A 204 4.11 -17.59 14.89
C LEU A 204 2.59 -17.65 14.78
N LEU A 205 2.03 -18.34 13.79
CA LEU A 205 0.59 -18.56 13.67
C LEU A 205 0.00 -19.39 14.81
N LYS A 206 0.82 -19.97 15.69
CA LYS A 206 0.37 -20.60 16.93
C LYS A 206 0.00 -19.59 18.02
N ASP A 207 0.54 -18.35 17.99
CA ASP A 207 0.14 -17.28 18.92
C ASP A 207 -1.12 -16.58 18.39
N LYS A 208 -2.25 -16.77 19.10
CA LYS A 208 -3.54 -16.16 18.75
C LYS A 208 -3.53 -14.64 18.61
N HIS A 209 -2.64 -13.94 19.34
CA HIS A 209 -2.53 -12.49 19.24
C HIS A 209 -1.79 -12.07 17.96
N ILE A 210 -0.75 -12.83 17.57
CA ILE A 210 -0.05 -12.61 16.31
C ILE A 210 -0.99 -12.89 15.13
N VAL A 211 -1.78 -13.98 15.19
CA VAL A 211 -2.81 -14.27 14.19
C VAL A 211 -3.83 -13.13 14.12
N ALA A 212 -4.28 -12.61 15.26
CA ALA A 212 -5.23 -11.51 15.29
C ALA A 212 -4.64 -10.24 14.64
N PHE A 213 -3.38 -9.90 14.90
CA PHE A 213 -2.69 -8.78 14.23
C PHE A 213 -2.49 -9.04 12.74
N PHE A 214 -2.12 -10.25 12.34
CA PHE A 214 -1.99 -10.65 10.94
C PHE A 214 -3.29 -10.48 10.17
N ILE A 215 -4.42 -11.01 10.69
CA ILE A 215 -5.74 -10.82 10.09
C ILE A 215 -6.12 -9.33 10.11
N GLY A 216 -5.76 -8.58 11.17
CA GLY A 216 -5.96 -7.14 11.24
C GLY A 216 -5.28 -6.39 10.10
N ILE A 217 -4.03 -6.73 9.77
CA ILE A 217 -3.30 -6.18 8.62
C ILE A 217 -3.97 -6.58 7.30
N LEU A 218 -4.37 -7.85 7.16
CA LEU A 218 -5.02 -8.37 5.97
C LEU A 218 -6.33 -7.60 5.67
N ILE A 219 -7.16 -7.41 6.68
CA ILE A 219 -8.41 -6.64 6.56
C ILE A 219 -8.12 -5.17 6.30
N LEU A 220 -7.17 -4.58 7.03
CA LEU A 220 -6.82 -3.17 6.90
C LEU A 220 -6.35 -2.83 5.48
N VAL A 221 -5.42 -3.62 4.92
CA VAL A 221 -4.91 -3.41 3.57
C VAL A 221 -5.97 -3.79 2.53
N GLY A 222 -6.75 -4.84 2.77
CA GLY A 222 -7.87 -5.19 1.91
C GLY A 222 -8.91 -4.07 1.82
N ALA A 223 -9.23 -3.41 2.93
CA ALA A 223 -10.13 -2.27 2.97
C ALA A 223 -9.53 -1.03 2.29
N ASP A 224 -8.22 -0.78 2.45
CA ASP A 224 -7.49 0.30 1.78
C ASP A 224 -7.58 0.18 0.25
N VAL A 225 -7.22 -0.98 -0.27
CA VAL A 225 -7.29 -1.25 -1.72
C VAL A 225 -8.73 -1.29 -2.20
N GLY A 226 -9.63 -1.88 -1.39
CA GLY A 226 -11.05 -1.95 -1.70
C GLY A 226 -11.69 -0.57 -1.86
N ILE A 227 -11.49 0.34 -0.91
CA ILE A 227 -12.02 1.71 -1.01
C ILE A 227 -11.38 2.47 -2.16
N ASN A 228 -10.07 2.30 -2.39
CA ASN A 228 -9.35 2.94 -3.47
C ASN A 228 -9.94 2.58 -4.85
N ILE A 229 -10.38 1.33 -5.05
CA ILE A 229 -11.01 0.88 -6.30
C ILE A 229 -12.49 1.29 -6.36
N THR A 230 -13.22 1.21 -5.26
CA THR A 230 -14.68 1.44 -5.22
C THR A 230 -15.01 2.93 -5.27
N LEU A 231 -14.18 3.77 -4.65
CA LEU A 231 -14.49 5.19 -4.45
C LEU A 231 -14.71 5.98 -5.75
N PRO A 232 -13.85 5.88 -6.79
CA PRO A 232 -14.11 6.58 -8.05
C PRO A 232 -15.41 6.12 -8.71
N LYS A 233 -15.68 4.81 -8.72
CA LYS A 233 -16.92 4.24 -9.28
C LYS A 233 -18.16 4.74 -8.52
N PHE A 234 -18.08 4.77 -7.19
CA PHE A 234 -19.14 5.31 -6.35
C PHE A 234 -19.41 6.79 -6.65
N LEU A 235 -18.38 7.61 -6.83
CA LEU A 235 -18.55 9.03 -7.14
C LEU A 235 -19.17 9.28 -8.52
N VAL A 236 -18.86 8.43 -9.51
CA VAL A 236 -19.55 8.47 -10.83
C VAL A 236 -21.00 8.07 -10.69
N ASP A 237 -21.28 6.93 -10.05
CA ASP A 237 -22.63 6.35 -10.00
C ASP A 237 -23.56 7.17 -9.10
N HIS A 238 -23.08 7.67 -7.95
CA HIS A 238 -23.90 8.32 -6.94
C HIS A 238 -23.97 9.84 -7.08
N HIS A 239 -22.89 10.47 -7.52
CA HIS A 239 -22.80 11.93 -7.66
C HIS A 239 -22.71 12.40 -9.12
N HIS A 240 -22.75 11.50 -10.09
CA HIS A 240 -22.70 11.79 -11.53
C HIS A 240 -21.48 12.62 -11.95
N LEU A 241 -20.34 12.40 -11.27
CA LEU A 241 -19.09 13.04 -11.62
C LEU A 241 -18.55 12.50 -12.94
N SER A 242 -17.76 13.34 -13.64
CA SER A 242 -16.98 12.86 -14.77
C SER A 242 -15.93 11.82 -14.32
N LEU A 243 -15.49 10.95 -15.24
CA LEU A 243 -14.42 9.98 -14.98
C LEU A 243 -13.14 10.63 -14.42
N ALA A 244 -12.78 11.79 -14.96
CA ALA A 244 -11.59 12.53 -14.53
C ALA A 244 -11.78 13.08 -13.10
N ASP A 245 -12.95 13.66 -12.81
CA ASP A 245 -13.23 14.26 -11.51
C ASP A 245 -13.42 13.20 -10.41
N ALA A 246 -13.92 12.02 -10.75
CA ALA A 246 -14.09 10.91 -9.80
C ALA A 246 -12.75 10.45 -9.18
N GLY A 247 -11.64 10.57 -9.91
CA GLY A 247 -10.28 10.34 -9.40
C GLY A 247 -9.88 11.30 -8.26
N MET A 248 -10.54 12.46 -8.13
CA MET A 248 -10.32 13.38 -7.01
C MET A 248 -10.67 12.73 -5.66
N GLY A 249 -11.61 11.79 -5.61
CA GLY A 249 -11.93 11.05 -4.40
C GLY A 249 -10.71 10.33 -3.84
N ASN A 250 -9.95 9.63 -4.70
CA ASN A 250 -8.72 8.98 -4.30
C ASN A 250 -7.64 9.98 -3.88
N SER A 251 -7.52 11.10 -4.60
CA SER A 251 -6.57 12.17 -4.25
C SER A 251 -6.86 12.76 -2.87
N ILE A 252 -8.12 13.03 -2.56
CA ILE A 252 -8.57 13.52 -1.25
C ILE A 252 -8.27 12.48 -0.17
N TYR A 253 -8.56 11.20 -0.44
CA TYR A 253 -8.25 10.11 0.47
C TYR A 253 -6.75 10.02 0.78
N PHE A 254 -5.90 10.00 -0.25
CA PHE A 254 -4.45 9.92 -0.07
C PHE A 254 -3.87 11.18 0.60
N LEU A 255 -4.42 12.37 0.31
CA LEU A 255 -4.03 13.59 0.99
C LEU A 255 -4.36 13.51 2.49
N ALA A 256 -5.58 13.13 2.84
CA ALA A 256 -6.02 12.98 4.23
C ALA A 256 -5.18 11.92 4.96
N ARG A 257 -4.87 10.81 4.31
CA ARG A 257 -4.00 9.76 4.83
C ARG A 257 -2.56 10.26 5.04
N THR A 258 -2.02 11.02 4.10
CA THR A 258 -0.65 11.57 4.20
C THR A 258 -0.53 12.58 5.35
N VAL A 259 -1.46 13.53 5.42
CA VAL A 259 -1.53 14.50 6.53
C VAL A 259 -1.80 13.79 7.86
N GLY A 260 -2.74 12.84 7.88
CA GLY A 260 -3.07 12.05 9.05
C GLY A 260 -1.88 11.20 9.55
N ALA A 261 -1.07 10.64 8.65
CA ALA A 261 0.15 9.92 9.01
C ALA A 261 1.20 10.84 9.63
N PHE A 262 1.41 12.04 9.05
CA PHE A 262 2.34 13.02 9.58
C PHE A 262 1.92 13.53 10.98
N VAL A 263 0.69 14.00 11.10
CA VAL A 263 0.13 14.50 12.36
C VAL A 263 0.08 13.40 13.42
N GLY A 264 -0.39 12.20 13.02
CA GLY A 264 -0.48 11.05 13.91
C GLY A 264 0.90 10.55 14.37
N GLY A 265 1.92 10.61 13.52
CA GLY A 265 3.30 10.30 13.89
C GLY A 265 3.82 11.21 15.01
N ILE A 266 3.55 12.52 14.94
CA ILE A 266 3.88 13.48 15.99
C ILE A 266 3.08 13.19 17.27
N LEU A 267 1.79 12.96 17.15
CA LEU A 267 0.92 12.68 18.30
C LEU A 267 1.32 11.39 19.02
N LEU A 268 1.70 10.34 18.27
CA LEU A 268 2.11 9.05 18.84
C LEU A 268 3.40 9.11 19.65
N MET A 269 4.21 10.17 19.54
CA MET A 269 5.34 10.39 20.44
C MET A 269 4.90 10.71 21.87
N ASN A 270 3.70 11.30 22.05
CA ASN A 270 3.19 11.76 23.34
C ASN A 270 1.95 11.01 23.84
N TYR A 271 1.26 10.29 22.94
CA TYR A 271 0.03 9.58 23.26
C TYR A 271 0.22 8.07 23.20
N SER A 272 -0.56 7.34 24.01
CA SER A 272 -0.56 5.88 24.01
C SER A 272 -1.05 5.32 22.66
N GLU A 273 -0.23 4.48 22.01
CA GLU A 273 -0.57 3.77 20.75
C GLU A 273 -1.94 3.09 20.82
N ARG A 274 -2.31 2.53 21.98
CA ARG A 274 -3.58 1.83 22.20
C ARG A 274 -4.78 2.73 22.21
N LYS A 275 -4.67 3.88 22.89
CA LYS A 275 -5.74 4.89 22.88
C LYS A 275 -5.89 5.45 21.47
N PHE A 276 -4.75 5.75 20.83
CA PHE A 276 -4.72 6.26 19.48
C PHE A 276 -5.35 5.27 18.49
N TYR A 277 -5.01 3.97 18.57
CA TYR A 277 -5.62 2.91 17.78
C TYR A 277 -7.14 2.90 17.90
N ARG A 278 -7.65 2.89 19.14
CA ARG A 278 -9.09 2.88 19.41
C ARG A 278 -9.82 4.06 18.78
N TYR A 279 -9.31 5.27 18.97
CA TYR A 279 -9.93 6.46 18.37
C TYR A 279 -9.84 6.44 16.85
N SER A 280 -8.71 6.07 16.29
CA SER A 280 -8.50 5.97 14.84
C SER A 280 -9.47 5.00 14.17
N VAL A 281 -9.70 3.81 14.76
CA VAL A 281 -10.63 2.81 14.23
C VAL A 281 -12.07 3.35 14.23
N TRP A 282 -12.50 4.04 15.30
CA TRP A 282 -13.85 4.64 15.36
C TRP A 282 -14.01 5.81 14.39
N ILE A 283 -13.03 6.70 14.29
CA ILE A 283 -13.04 7.82 13.34
C ILE A 283 -13.13 7.29 11.91
N ALA A 284 -12.32 6.30 11.56
CA ALA A 284 -12.36 5.71 10.24
C ALA A 284 -13.68 5.01 9.94
N LEU A 285 -14.24 4.24 10.89
CA LEU A 285 -15.55 3.61 10.70
C LEU A 285 -16.65 4.65 10.48
N PHE A 286 -16.65 5.73 11.27
CA PHE A 286 -17.61 6.81 11.10
C PHE A 286 -17.52 7.42 9.69
N GLY A 287 -16.31 7.78 9.24
CA GLY A 287 -16.11 8.27 7.87
C GLY A 287 -16.61 7.29 6.82
N LEU A 288 -16.24 6.01 6.95
CA LEU A 288 -16.62 4.96 6.00
C LEU A 288 -18.14 4.76 5.91
N LEU A 289 -18.86 4.81 7.05
CA LEU A 289 -20.31 4.70 7.11
C LEU A 289 -21.03 5.88 6.46
N VAL A 290 -20.48 7.08 6.59
CA VAL A 290 -21.15 8.30 6.10
C VAL A 290 -20.96 8.48 4.59
N ILE A 291 -19.89 7.92 3.98
CA ILE A 291 -19.64 8.01 2.53
C ILE A 291 -20.89 7.63 1.71
N PRO A 292 -21.50 6.43 1.85
CA PRO A 292 -22.63 6.01 1.03
C PRO A 292 -23.96 6.66 1.43
N LEU A 293 -24.03 7.31 2.59
CA LEU A 293 -25.23 7.99 3.08
C LEU A 293 -25.30 9.47 2.68
N GLY A 294 -24.20 10.01 2.18
CA GLY A 294 -24.07 11.42 1.83
C GLY A 294 -24.77 11.75 0.51
N ASN A 295 -25.95 12.40 0.58
CA ASN A 295 -26.65 12.92 -0.61
C ASN A 295 -25.97 14.13 -1.25
N ASN A 296 -24.95 14.70 -0.61
CA ASN A 296 -24.20 15.86 -1.07
C ASN A 296 -22.73 15.49 -1.26
N LEU A 297 -22.18 15.86 -2.42
CA LEU A 297 -20.78 15.62 -2.78
C LEU A 297 -19.78 16.11 -1.70
N TRP A 298 -20.04 17.29 -1.12
CA TRP A 298 -19.16 17.84 -0.08
C TRP A 298 -19.18 17.00 1.21
N LEU A 299 -20.32 16.40 1.54
CA LEU A 299 -20.42 15.50 2.68
C LEU A 299 -19.64 14.20 2.41
N SER A 300 -19.73 13.67 1.19
CA SER A 300 -18.91 12.52 0.78
C SER A 300 -17.41 12.83 0.84
N PHE A 301 -16.96 13.98 0.34
CA PHE A 301 -15.57 14.39 0.44
C PHE A 301 -15.11 14.59 1.89
N ALA A 302 -15.90 15.21 2.73
CA ALA A 302 -15.60 15.34 4.17
C ALA A 302 -15.47 13.97 4.84
N SER A 303 -16.35 13.03 4.50
CA SER A 303 -16.34 11.67 5.04
C SER A 303 -15.11 10.87 4.58
N ILE A 304 -14.69 11.07 3.32
CA ILE A 304 -13.45 10.49 2.77
C ILE A 304 -12.24 11.02 3.55
N ILE A 305 -12.18 12.32 3.85
CA ILE A 305 -11.11 12.92 4.67
C ILE A 305 -11.10 12.29 6.07
N VAL A 306 -12.26 12.16 6.71
CA VAL A 306 -12.39 11.56 8.04
C VAL A 306 -11.92 10.10 8.03
N PHE A 307 -12.33 9.32 7.02
CA PHE A 307 -11.87 7.94 6.84
C PHE A 307 -10.35 7.87 6.66
N GLY A 308 -9.79 8.65 5.73
CA GLY A 308 -8.36 8.68 5.44
C GLY A 308 -7.50 9.07 6.65
N ALA A 309 -7.93 10.09 7.41
CA ALA A 309 -7.24 10.52 8.62
C ALA A 309 -7.28 9.44 9.72
N GLY A 310 -8.44 8.79 9.92
CA GLY A 310 -8.58 7.69 10.86
C GLY A 310 -7.77 6.45 10.47
N TYR A 311 -7.71 6.14 9.18
CA TYR A 311 -6.94 5.01 8.63
C TYR A 311 -5.43 5.17 8.81
N ALA A 312 -4.92 6.40 8.66
CA ALA A 312 -3.54 6.76 8.35
C ALA A 312 -2.45 6.01 9.16
N ASN A 313 -2.68 5.79 10.45
CA ASN A 313 -1.66 5.24 11.36
C ASN A 313 -1.94 3.80 11.82
N LEU A 314 -3.07 3.21 11.43
CA LEU A 314 -3.50 1.90 11.95
C LEU A 314 -2.52 0.78 11.59
N PHE A 315 -1.98 0.78 10.36
CA PHE A 315 -0.98 -0.19 9.93
C PHE A 315 0.25 -0.16 10.85
N SER A 316 0.82 1.02 11.04
CA SER A 316 2.02 1.20 11.85
C SER A 316 1.81 0.81 13.31
N ILE A 317 0.61 1.10 13.86
CA ILE A 317 0.29 0.76 15.25
C ILE A 317 0.13 -0.76 15.41
N ILE A 318 -0.62 -1.44 14.52
CA ILE A 318 -0.78 -2.90 14.56
C ILE A 318 0.60 -3.57 14.43
N PHE A 319 1.41 -3.08 13.49
CA PHE A 319 2.76 -3.60 13.25
C PHE A 319 3.65 -3.43 14.50
N SER A 320 3.66 -2.25 15.11
CA SER A 320 4.40 -1.97 16.35
C SER A 320 3.95 -2.88 17.50
N LEU A 321 2.65 -3.03 17.70
CA LEU A 321 2.09 -3.89 18.75
C LEU A 321 2.48 -5.37 18.55
N ALA A 322 2.49 -5.85 17.33
CA ALA A 322 2.90 -7.21 17.01
C ALA A 322 4.41 -7.43 17.27
N LEU A 323 5.27 -6.49 16.87
CA LEU A 323 6.71 -6.53 17.17
C LEU A 323 7.00 -6.54 18.68
N LYS A 324 6.30 -5.69 19.44
CA LYS A 324 6.42 -5.63 20.92
C LYS A 324 5.94 -6.91 21.61
N ARG A 325 5.08 -7.69 20.94
CA ARG A 325 4.58 -8.96 21.46
C ARG A 325 5.63 -10.05 21.48
N VAL A 326 6.46 -10.14 20.42
CA VAL A 326 7.52 -11.17 20.28
C VAL A 326 8.82 -10.49 19.81
N PRO A 327 9.52 -9.76 20.70
CA PRO A 327 10.71 -8.99 20.33
C PRO A 327 11.83 -9.85 19.73
N ASP A 328 12.00 -11.06 20.27
CA ASP A 328 13.07 -12.00 19.86
C ASP A 328 12.91 -12.54 18.44
N LYS A 329 11.70 -12.40 17.85
CA LYS A 329 11.36 -12.87 16.49
C LYS A 329 10.83 -11.74 15.62
N SER A 330 11.38 -10.55 15.76
CA SER A 330 10.91 -9.36 15.06
C SER A 330 10.97 -9.47 13.54
N ASN A 331 11.96 -10.20 12.99
CA ASN A 331 12.10 -10.43 11.55
C ASN A 331 10.98 -11.33 11.02
N GLU A 332 10.68 -12.42 11.75
CA GLU A 332 9.62 -13.36 11.39
C GLU A 332 8.23 -12.71 11.51
N VAL A 333 8.00 -11.93 12.58
CA VAL A 333 6.76 -11.15 12.75
C VAL A 333 6.59 -10.17 11.59
N SER A 334 7.65 -9.45 11.23
CA SER A 334 7.62 -8.50 10.10
C SER A 334 7.28 -9.21 8.79
N ALA A 335 7.95 -10.34 8.50
CA ALA A 335 7.70 -11.13 7.29
C ALA A 335 6.24 -11.61 7.23
N LEU A 336 5.70 -12.11 8.35
CA LEU A 336 4.31 -12.57 8.42
C LEU A 336 3.32 -11.43 8.19
N LEU A 337 3.53 -10.26 8.81
CA LEU A 337 2.63 -9.13 8.65
C LEU A 337 2.66 -8.55 7.22
N ILE A 338 3.82 -8.60 6.54
CA ILE A 338 3.92 -8.19 5.13
C ILE A 338 3.15 -9.15 4.22
N VAL A 339 3.12 -10.46 4.53
CA VAL A 339 2.22 -11.40 3.84
C VAL A 339 0.76 -10.96 3.96
N GLY A 340 0.35 -10.34 5.07
CA GLY A 340 -1.01 -9.79 5.28
C GLY A 340 -1.40 -8.71 4.26
N ILE A 341 -0.43 -8.09 3.56
CA ILE A 341 -0.70 -7.14 2.46
C ILE A 341 -1.48 -7.82 1.31
N ALA A 342 -1.42 -9.15 1.21
CA ALA A 342 -2.25 -9.92 0.28
C ALA A 342 -3.77 -9.74 0.50
N GLY A 343 -4.21 -9.10 1.59
CA GLY A 343 -5.59 -8.64 1.76
C GLY A 343 -6.07 -7.78 0.60
N GLY A 344 -5.17 -6.99 -0.03
CA GLY A 344 -5.44 -6.25 -1.25
C GLY A 344 -5.73 -7.13 -2.49
N ALA A 345 -5.35 -8.41 -2.47
CA ALA A 345 -5.72 -9.37 -3.49
C ALA A 345 -7.11 -10.00 -3.25
N ILE A 346 -7.49 -10.16 -1.99
CA ILE A 346 -8.68 -10.94 -1.59
C ILE A 346 -9.92 -10.06 -1.53
N VAL A 347 -9.83 -8.90 -0.88
CA VAL A 347 -11.02 -8.06 -0.59
C VAL A 347 -11.64 -7.46 -1.86
N PRO A 348 -10.89 -6.82 -2.79
CA PRO A 348 -11.51 -6.14 -3.92
C PRO A 348 -12.33 -7.05 -4.85
N PRO A 349 -11.89 -8.28 -5.22
CA PRO A 349 -12.74 -9.19 -5.98
C PRO A 349 -14.05 -9.54 -5.27
N VAL A 350 -14.03 -9.71 -3.95
CA VAL A 350 -15.25 -9.95 -3.14
C VAL A 350 -16.17 -8.73 -3.19
N LEU A 351 -15.63 -7.52 -3.09
CA LEU A 351 -16.41 -6.28 -3.24
C LEU A 351 -17.02 -6.17 -4.64
N GLY A 352 -16.30 -6.58 -5.67
CA GLY A 352 -16.80 -6.63 -7.04
C GLY A 352 -18.01 -7.58 -7.18
N LEU A 353 -17.94 -8.78 -6.60
CA LEU A 353 -19.07 -9.71 -6.57
C LEU A 353 -20.29 -9.12 -5.85
N ILE A 354 -20.06 -8.41 -4.74
CA ILE A 354 -21.14 -7.72 -4.02
C ILE A 354 -21.74 -6.63 -4.90
N THR A 355 -20.94 -5.81 -5.58
CA THR A 355 -21.40 -4.77 -6.48
C THR A 355 -22.20 -5.36 -7.65
N ASP A 356 -21.72 -6.43 -8.27
CA ASP A 356 -22.40 -7.11 -9.38
C ASP A 356 -23.76 -7.69 -8.91
N THR A 357 -23.86 -8.18 -7.67
CA THR A 357 -25.10 -8.76 -7.12
C THR A 357 -26.13 -7.72 -6.73
N PHE A 358 -25.68 -6.63 -6.08
CA PHE A 358 -26.59 -5.59 -5.59
C PHE A 358 -26.74 -4.41 -6.55
N HIS A 359 -26.00 -4.39 -7.65
CA HIS A 359 -26.01 -3.33 -8.67
C HIS A 359 -25.78 -1.92 -8.12
N THR A 360 -24.97 -1.80 -7.04
CA THR A 360 -24.61 -0.51 -6.44
C THR A 360 -23.25 -0.54 -5.75
N GLN A 361 -22.46 0.50 -5.95
CA GLN A 361 -21.16 0.66 -5.30
C GLN A 361 -21.30 0.90 -3.78
N SER A 362 -22.44 1.45 -3.35
CA SER A 362 -22.74 1.62 -1.91
C SER A 362 -22.73 0.30 -1.14
N ALA A 363 -23.16 -0.81 -1.76
CA ALA A 363 -23.15 -2.13 -1.15
C ALA A 363 -21.71 -2.58 -0.84
N ALA A 364 -20.75 -2.31 -1.73
CA ALA A 364 -19.34 -2.60 -1.50
C ALA A 364 -18.78 -1.79 -0.32
N ILE A 365 -19.15 -0.51 -0.19
CA ILE A 365 -18.72 0.34 0.94
C ILE A 365 -19.32 -0.17 2.26
N PHE A 366 -20.60 -0.58 2.29
CA PHE A 366 -21.19 -1.20 3.48
C PHE A 366 -20.52 -2.53 3.84
N ALA A 367 -20.13 -3.34 2.85
CA ALA A 367 -19.35 -4.56 3.09
C ALA A 367 -17.99 -4.25 3.73
N LEU A 368 -17.32 -3.17 3.31
CA LEU A 368 -16.10 -2.68 3.99
C LEU A 368 -16.36 -2.28 5.44
N CYS A 369 -17.52 -1.67 5.75
CA CYS A 369 -17.88 -1.37 7.15
C CYS A 369 -18.01 -2.65 7.98
N ILE A 370 -18.56 -3.73 7.42
CA ILE A 370 -18.67 -5.03 8.10
C ILE A 370 -17.25 -5.60 8.36
N LEU A 371 -16.39 -5.59 7.35
CA LEU A 371 -14.99 -6.02 7.53
C LEU A 371 -14.27 -5.17 8.58
N TRP A 372 -14.54 -3.87 8.63
CA TRP A 372 -13.97 -2.94 9.60
C TRP A 372 -14.35 -3.28 11.05
N CYS A 373 -15.48 -3.93 11.28
CA CYS A 373 -15.89 -4.40 12.61
C CYS A 373 -14.83 -5.35 13.24
N TYR A 374 -14.07 -6.09 12.43
CA TYR A 374 -12.97 -6.89 12.95
C TYR A 374 -11.90 -6.03 13.63
N LEU A 375 -11.57 -4.86 13.08
CA LEU A 375 -10.60 -3.93 13.67
C LEU A 375 -11.09 -3.38 15.02
N LEU A 376 -12.41 -3.24 15.22
CA LEU A 376 -13.00 -2.93 16.52
C LEU A 376 -12.80 -4.09 17.51
N LEU A 377 -13.02 -5.32 17.07
CA LEU A 377 -12.80 -6.52 17.90
C LEU A 377 -11.31 -6.70 18.28
N LEU A 378 -10.39 -6.10 17.52
CA LEU A 378 -8.97 -6.12 17.82
C LEU A 378 -8.58 -5.15 18.96
N ILE A 379 -9.42 -4.16 19.31
CA ILE A 379 -9.16 -3.17 20.38
C ILE A 379 -8.75 -3.81 21.71
N PRO A 380 -9.44 -4.86 22.24
CA PRO A 380 -9.02 -5.51 23.48
C PRO A 380 -7.65 -6.16 23.39
N THR A 381 -7.34 -6.78 22.26
CA THR A 381 -6.02 -7.39 21.99
C THR A 381 -4.92 -6.34 21.96
N ALA A 382 -5.18 -5.22 21.30
CA ALA A 382 -4.28 -4.07 21.26
C ALA A 382 -4.14 -3.39 22.63
N SER A 383 -5.12 -3.54 23.54
CA SER A 383 -5.13 -2.87 24.84
C SER A 383 -4.52 -3.67 26.00
N LYS A 384 -4.32 -4.99 25.88
CA LYS A 384 -3.76 -5.83 26.95
C LYS A 384 -2.28 -5.61 27.14
N ASN A 385 -1.88 -5.16 28.36
CA ASN A 385 -0.49 -5.26 28.79
C ASN A 385 -0.14 -6.72 29.07
N ARG A 386 1.03 -7.16 28.66
CA ARG A 386 1.71 -8.23 29.41
C ARG A 386 2.10 -7.64 30.77
N LYS A 387 1.48 -8.12 31.86
CA LYS A 387 2.06 -8.00 33.18
C LYS A 387 3.33 -8.81 33.23
#